data_8e85b362d911e0800e7f0309af8469c8
#
_entry.id   8e85b362d911e0800e7f0309af8469c8
#
_cell.length_a   1.000
_cell.length_b   1.000
_cell.length_c   1.000
_cell.angle_alpha   90.00
_cell.angle_beta   90.00
_cell.angle_gamma   90.00
#
_symmetry.space_group_name_H-M   'P 1'
#
loop_
_entity.id
_entity.type
_entity.pdbx_description
1 polymer ?
#
loop_
_entity_poly.entity_id
_entity_poly.type
_entity_poly.pdbx_seq_one_letter_code
_entity_poly.pdbx_strand_id
1 'polypeptide(L)'
;MTTKAAFALWQAGRLEEAAASYRSALDAMLADEDVRGEIHGELAAVLQGLGDHAGALYHLEAAVDRARRVAGADASLPVLITRYFMADQLRRQGRPDEALAAIAAPLDSGADTPWLLYVAEADALLALGRREYAAVAAERAVVLAPSDEKRAELTARFAAAGLT
;
A
#
# COMPACT_ATOMS: atom_id res chain seq x y z
N MET A 1 -5.78 21.21 -14.41
CA MET A 1 -5.87 21.29 -12.93
C MET A 1 -4.60 20.73 -12.34
N THR A 2 -4.09 21.25 -11.24
CA THR A 2 -2.83 20.78 -10.63
C THR A 2 -3.10 19.68 -9.62
N THR A 3 -2.15 18.78 -9.40
CA THR A 3 -2.18 17.73 -8.35
C THR A 3 -2.46 18.31 -6.96
N LYS A 4 -1.93 19.51 -6.67
CA LYS A 4 -2.21 20.23 -5.43
C LYS A 4 -3.71 20.54 -5.22
N ALA A 5 -4.45 20.86 -6.31
CA ALA A 5 -5.89 21.09 -6.22
C ALA A 5 -6.65 19.77 -5.97
N ALA A 6 -6.22 18.67 -6.61
CA ALA A 6 -6.79 17.35 -6.37
C ALA A 6 -6.59 16.90 -4.92
N PHE A 7 -5.39 17.09 -4.38
CA PHE A 7 -5.07 16.79 -2.98
C PHE A 7 -5.93 17.61 -2.00
N ALA A 8 -6.13 18.89 -2.25
CA ALA A 8 -7.00 19.73 -1.42
C ALA A 8 -8.47 19.26 -1.43
N LEU A 9 -8.97 18.80 -2.58
CA LEU A 9 -10.30 18.20 -2.69
C LEU A 9 -10.40 16.89 -1.87
N TRP A 10 -9.38 16.04 -1.95
CA TRP A 10 -9.31 14.82 -1.16
C TRP A 10 -9.33 15.11 0.34
N GLN A 11 -8.50 16.05 0.81
CA GLN A 11 -8.47 16.49 2.21
C GLN A 11 -9.82 17.07 2.69
N ALA A 12 -10.58 17.66 1.79
CA ALA A 12 -11.92 18.18 2.05
C ALA A 12 -13.03 17.10 2.00
N GLY A 13 -12.67 15.81 1.77
CA GLY A 13 -13.64 14.73 1.62
C GLY A 13 -14.43 14.72 0.32
N ARG A 14 -14.07 15.56 -0.65
CA ARG A 14 -14.72 15.67 -1.97
C ARG A 14 -14.12 14.63 -2.93
N LEU A 15 -14.38 13.36 -2.64
CA LEU A 15 -13.66 12.24 -3.26
C LEU A 15 -13.89 12.14 -4.77
N GLU A 16 -15.11 12.31 -5.27
CA GLU A 16 -15.44 12.24 -6.70
C GLU A 16 -14.72 13.33 -7.49
N GLU A 17 -14.68 14.56 -6.95
CA GLU A 17 -14.01 15.68 -7.58
C GLU A 17 -12.49 15.54 -7.51
N ALA A 18 -11.96 15.00 -6.42
CA ALA A 18 -10.55 14.66 -6.30
C ALA A 18 -10.15 13.61 -7.36
N ALA A 19 -10.93 12.53 -7.50
CA ALA A 19 -10.68 11.50 -8.50
C ALA A 19 -10.70 12.05 -9.92
N ALA A 20 -11.69 12.88 -10.26
CA ALA A 20 -11.76 13.54 -11.57
C ALA A 20 -10.56 14.45 -11.82
N SER A 21 -10.12 15.19 -10.81
CA SER A 21 -8.96 16.07 -10.88
C SER A 21 -7.64 15.31 -11.08
N TYR A 22 -7.43 14.19 -10.36
CA TYR A 22 -6.25 13.33 -10.54
C TYR A 22 -6.23 12.67 -11.93
N ARG A 23 -7.37 12.17 -12.43
CA ARG A 23 -7.46 11.61 -13.79
C ARG A 23 -7.10 12.67 -14.84
N SER A 24 -7.65 13.87 -14.72
CA SER A 24 -7.30 14.98 -15.62
C SER A 24 -5.82 15.37 -15.56
N ALA A 25 -5.19 15.28 -14.38
CA ALA A 25 -3.76 15.51 -14.25
C ALA A 25 -2.94 14.42 -14.96
N LEU A 26 -3.32 13.14 -14.81
CA LEU A 26 -2.67 12.03 -15.52
C LEU A 26 -2.79 12.14 -17.04
N ASP A 27 -3.97 12.56 -17.54
CA ASP A 27 -4.23 12.73 -18.97
C ASP A 27 -3.40 13.88 -19.58
N ALA A 28 -3.12 14.92 -18.79
CA ALA A 28 -2.33 16.08 -19.21
C ALA A 28 -0.81 15.85 -19.16
N MET A 29 -0.36 14.79 -18.51
CA MET A 29 1.07 14.49 -18.33
C MET A 29 1.61 13.59 -19.42
N LEU A 30 2.90 13.77 -19.74
CA LEU A 30 3.62 12.84 -20.59
C LEU A 30 3.81 11.49 -19.88
N ALA A 31 3.88 10.41 -20.65
CA ALA A 31 3.93 9.05 -20.11
C ALA A 31 5.16 8.77 -19.24
N ASP A 32 6.24 9.50 -19.41
CA ASP A 32 7.53 9.34 -18.75
C ASP A 32 7.79 10.33 -17.61
N GLU A 33 6.82 11.21 -17.27
CA GLU A 33 7.00 12.12 -16.15
C GLU A 33 7.12 11.37 -14.80
N ASP A 34 8.12 11.73 -14.01
CA ASP A 34 8.47 11.01 -12.76
C ASP A 34 7.37 11.01 -11.71
N VAL A 35 6.65 12.11 -11.60
CA VAL A 35 5.55 12.28 -10.62
C VAL A 35 4.29 11.46 -10.92
N ARG A 36 4.17 10.81 -12.08
CA ARG A 36 2.98 9.98 -12.40
C ARG A 36 2.75 8.85 -11.40
N GLY A 37 3.83 8.26 -10.87
CA GLY A 37 3.73 7.21 -9.86
C GLY A 37 3.03 7.67 -8.58
N GLU A 38 3.35 8.87 -8.11
CA GLU A 38 2.72 9.48 -6.93
C GLU A 38 1.24 9.76 -7.19
N ILE A 39 0.90 10.30 -8.37
CA ILE A 39 -0.50 10.60 -8.75
C ILE A 39 -1.32 9.31 -8.85
N HIS A 40 -0.76 8.23 -9.39
CA HIS A 40 -1.42 6.93 -9.38
C HIS A 40 -1.67 6.43 -7.96
N GLY A 41 -0.71 6.58 -7.04
CA GLY A 41 -0.86 6.21 -5.63
C GLY A 41 -1.96 7.02 -4.92
N GLU A 42 -1.97 8.34 -5.10
CA GLU A 42 -2.98 9.24 -4.52
C GLU A 42 -4.39 8.95 -5.08
N LEU A 43 -4.51 8.75 -6.40
CA LEU A 43 -5.78 8.39 -7.04
C LEU A 43 -6.29 7.04 -6.53
N ALA A 44 -5.42 6.06 -6.34
CA ALA A 44 -5.80 4.78 -5.77
C ALA A 44 -6.39 4.92 -4.37
N ALA A 45 -5.81 5.77 -3.51
CA ALA A 45 -6.33 6.03 -2.18
C ALA A 45 -7.71 6.71 -2.22
N VAL A 46 -7.93 7.64 -3.14
CA VAL A 46 -9.24 8.29 -3.34
C VAL A 46 -10.27 7.28 -3.83
N LEU A 47 -9.93 6.43 -4.81
CA LEU A 47 -10.82 5.39 -5.34
C LEU A 47 -11.17 4.34 -4.28
N GLN A 48 -10.22 4.00 -3.40
CA GLN A 48 -10.50 3.16 -2.24
C GLN A 48 -11.56 3.79 -1.32
N GLY A 49 -11.46 5.09 -1.07
CA GLY A 49 -12.46 5.84 -0.30
C GLY A 49 -13.85 5.86 -0.94
N LEU A 50 -13.91 5.81 -2.28
CA LEU A 50 -15.15 5.69 -3.06
C LEU A 50 -15.69 4.26 -3.17
N GLY A 51 -14.95 3.26 -2.69
CA GLY A 51 -15.30 1.84 -2.85
C GLY A 51 -15.01 1.27 -4.24
N ASP A 52 -14.34 2.03 -5.11
CA ASP A 52 -13.87 1.54 -6.41
C ASP A 52 -12.55 0.76 -6.23
N HIS A 53 -12.70 -0.46 -5.72
CA HIS A 53 -11.56 -1.31 -5.41
C HIS A 53 -10.80 -1.79 -6.66
N ALA A 54 -11.49 -1.99 -7.77
CA ALA A 54 -10.86 -2.41 -9.02
C ALA A 54 -10.03 -1.27 -9.62
N GLY A 55 -10.58 -0.06 -9.65
CA GLY A 55 -9.85 1.14 -10.07
C GLY A 55 -8.64 1.43 -9.16
N ALA A 56 -8.80 1.29 -7.85
CA ALA A 56 -7.70 1.46 -6.90
C ALA A 56 -6.56 0.48 -7.19
N LEU A 57 -6.85 -0.80 -7.41
CA LEU A 57 -5.83 -1.81 -7.73
C LEU A 57 -5.12 -1.51 -9.04
N TYR A 58 -5.84 -1.16 -10.10
CA TYR A 58 -5.26 -0.76 -11.38
C TYR A 58 -4.23 0.37 -11.23
N HIS A 59 -4.58 1.40 -10.45
CA HIS A 59 -3.67 2.52 -10.22
C HIS A 59 -2.49 2.17 -9.31
N LEU A 60 -2.65 1.27 -8.35
CA LEU A 60 -1.54 0.76 -7.53
C LEU A 60 -0.54 -0.06 -8.37
N GLU A 61 -1.01 -0.89 -9.29
CA GLU A 61 -0.15 -1.62 -10.23
C GLU A 61 0.68 -0.64 -11.09
N ALA A 62 0.03 0.38 -11.65
CA ALA A 62 0.72 1.42 -12.41
C ALA A 62 1.76 2.19 -11.56
N ALA A 63 1.46 2.46 -10.29
CA ALA A 63 2.38 3.11 -9.36
C ALA A 63 3.60 2.22 -9.05
N VAL A 64 3.41 0.91 -8.83
CA VAL A 64 4.51 -0.05 -8.64
C VAL A 64 5.40 -0.10 -9.86
N ASP A 65 4.83 -0.24 -11.06
CA ASP A 65 5.59 -0.31 -12.30
C ASP A 65 6.40 0.97 -12.54
N ARG A 66 5.85 2.11 -12.20
CA ARG A 66 6.55 3.39 -12.31
C ARG A 66 7.66 3.51 -11.27
N ALA A 67 7.39 3.20 -10.01
CA ALA A 67 8.37 3.24 -8.95
C ALA A 67 9.58 2.34 -9.26
N ARG A 68 9.35 1.14 -9.82
CA ARG A 68 10.40 0.24 -10.29
C ARG A 68 11.27 0.86 -11.39
N ARG A 69 10.64 1.49 -12.37
CA ARG A 69 11.39 2.14 -13.49
C ARG A 69 12.27 3.28 -13.00
N VAL A 70 11.77 4.09 -12.08
CA VAL A 70 12.51 5.24 -11.53
C VAL A 70 13.61 4.78 -10.58
N ALA A 71 13.32 3.85 -9.68
CA ALA A 71 14.27 3.41 -8.66
C ALA A 71 15.30 2.39 -9.16
N GLY A 72 15.04 1.71 -10.27
CA GLY A 72 15.90 0.65 -10.79
C GLY A 72 16.02 -0.58 -9.90
N ALA A 73 15.22 -0.66 -8.81
CA ALA A 73 15.28 -1.75 -7.86
C ALA A 73 13.90 -2.03 -7.24
N ASP A 74 13.56 -3.31 -7.09
CA ASP A 74 12.32 -3.79 -6.47
C ASP A 74 12.25 -3.54 -4.95
N ALA A 75 13.39 -3.30 -4.32
CA ALA A 75 13.51 -3.10 -2.86
C ALA A 75 13.57 -1.62 -2.46
N SER A 76 13.32 -0.67 -3.37
CA SER A 76 13.27 0.75 -3.01
C SER A 76 12.05 1.06 -2.13
N LEU A 77 12.22 1.98 -1.18
CA LEU A 77 11.14 2.35 -0.25
C LEU A 77 9.82 2.73 -0.94
N PRO A 78 9.80 3.52 -2.03
CA PRO A 78 8.55 3.81 -2.74
C PRO A 78 7.85 2.57 -3.30
N VAL A 79 8.62 1.61 -3.85
CA VAL A 79 8.07 0.34 -4.34
C VAL A 79 7.46 -0.47 -3.19
N LEU A 80 8.15 -0.55 -2.06
CA LEU A 80 7.70 -1.31 -0.90
C LEU A 80 6.43 -0.73 -0.29
N ILE A 81 6.35 0.60 -0.16
CA ILE A 81 5.14 1.30 0.32
C ILE A 81 3.96 1.02 -0.61
N THR A 82 4.17 1.12 -1.94
CA THR A 82 3.10 0.87 -2.90
C THR A 82 2.63 -0.59 -2.87
N ARG A 83 3.55 -1.54 -2.69
CA ARG A 83 3.21 -2.96 -2.52
C ARG A 83 2.41 -3.23 -1.24
N TYR A 84 2.70 -2.52 -0.15
CA TYR A 84 1.88 -2.58 1.06
C TYR A 84 0.42 -2.19 0.77
N PHE A 85 0.20 -1.05 0.12
CA PHE A 85 -1.16 -0.60 -0.22
C PHE A 85 -1.85 -1.56 -1.20
N MET A 86 -1.12 -2.13 -2.15
CA MET A 86 -1.63 -3.14 -3.07
C MET A 86 -2.06 -4.42 -2.32
N ALA A 87 -1.26 -4.89 -1.38
CA ALA A 87 -1.60 -6.06 -0.57
C ALA A 87 -2.82 -5.80 0.32
N ASP A 88 -2.92 -4.64 0.98
CA ASP A 88 -4.09 -4.27 1.76
C ASP A 88 -5.36 -4.21 0.89
N GLN A 89 -5.26 -3.65 -0.31
CA GLN A 89 -6.39 -3.58 -1.25
C GLN A 89 -6.84 -4.97 -1.71
N LEU A 90 -5.92 -5.85 -2.07
CA LEU A 90 -6.22 -7.24 -2.45
C LEU A 90 -6.88 -8.00 -1.30
N ARG A 91 -6.35 -7.87 -0.09
CA ARG A 91 -6.94 -8.46 1.10
C ARG A 91 -8.38 -8.00 1.33
N ARG A 92 -8.65 -6.69 1.20
CA ARG A 92 -10.01 -6.12 1.33
C ARG A 92 -10.99 -6.64 0.27
N GLN A 93 -10.49 -7.01 -0.90
CA GLN A 93 -11.27 -7.67 -1.96
C GLN A 93 -11.49 -9.17 -1.71
N GLY A 94 -11.03 -9.74 -0.59
CA GLY A 94 -11.11 -11.17 -0.31
C GLY A 94 -10.11 -12.01 -1.11
N ARG A 95 -8.98 -11.41 -1.55
CA ARG A 95 -7.91 -12.04 -2.33
C ARG A 95 -6.58 -12.11 -1.54
N PRO A 96 -6.57 -12.72 -0.34
CA PRO A 96 -5.41 -12.68 0.55
C PRO A 96 -4.20 -13.47 0.02
N ASP A 97 -4.38 -14.52 -0.80
CA ASP A 97 -3.25 -15.22 -1.43
C ASP A 97 -2.53 -14.32 -2.44
N GLU A 98 -3.26 -13.50 -3.19
CA GLU A 98 -2.67 -12.53 -4.11
C GLU A 98 -2.02 -11.36 -3.34
N ALA A 99 -2.57 -10.97 -2.19
CA ALA A 99 -1.92 -10.02 -1.30
C ALA A 99 -0.54 -10.52 -0.84
N LEU A 100 -0.42 -11.79 -0.45
CA LEU A 100 0.87 -12.41 -0.11
C LEU A 100 1.83 -12.42 -1.30
N ALA A 101 1.34 -12.80 -2.49
CA ALA A 101 2.15 -12.80 -3.71
C ALA A 101 2.70 -11.40 -4.06
N ALA A 102 1.93 -10.34 -3.82
CA ALA A 102 2.35 -8.97 -4.09
C ALA A 102 3.55 -8.51 -3.25
N ILE A 103 3.75 -9.08 -2.07
CA ILE A 103 4.83 -8.72 -1.12
C ILE A 103 5.92 -9.79 -0.99
N ALA A 104 5.76 -10.97 -1.58
CA ALA A 104 6.69 -12.10 -1.41
C ALA A 104 8.13 -11.77 -1.83
N ALA A 105 8.33 -11.22 -3.02
CA ALA A 105 9.67 -10.98 -3.56
C ALA A 105 10.54 -10.07 -2.65
N PRO A 106 10.08 -8.94 -2.13
CA PRO A 106 10.86 -8.14 -1.18
C PRO A 106 11.03 -8.82 0.18
N LEU A 107 10.08 -9.62 0.65
CA LEU A 107 10.23 -10.39 1.90
C LEU A 107 11.30 -11.47 1.78
N ASP A 108 11.37 -12.17 0.65
CA ASP A 108 12.34 -13.24 0.39
C ASP A 108 13.76 -12.70 0.16
N SER A 109 13.90 -11.44 -0.25
CA SER A 109 15.21 -10.85 -0.57
C SER A 109 16.10 -10.61 0.66
N GLY A 110 15.56 -10.68 1.88
CA GLY A 110 16.30 -10.41 3.11
C GLY A 110 16.83 -8.97 3.23
N ALA A 111 16.42 -8.06 2.33
CA ALA A 111 16.71 -6.64 2.42
C ALA A 111 16.07 -6.03 3.68
N ASP A 112 16.50 -4.82 4.08
CA ASP A 112 15.88 -4.05 5.17
C ASP A 112 14.41 -3.77 4.82
N THR A 113 13.57 -4.78 5.06
CA THR A 113 12.17 -4.77 4.66
C THR A 113 11.40 -3.88 5.62
N PRO A 114 10.70 -2.86 5.11
CA PRO A 114 9.89 -1.99 5.94
C PRO A 114 8.89 -2.81 6.77
N TRP A 115 8.73 -2.46 8.02
CA TRP A 115 7.75 -3.06 8.94
C TRP A 115 6.34 -3.15 8.35
N LEU A 116 5.98 -2.24 7.43
CA LEU A 116 4.71 -2.24 6.70
C LEU A 116 4.44 -3.54 5.95
N LEU A 117 5.44 -4.15 5.32
CA LEU A 117 5.24 -5.40 4.56
C LEU A 117 4.93 -6.57 5.50
N TYR A 118 5.55 -6.60 6.67
CA TYR A 118 5.22 -7.61 7.69
C TYR A 118 3.83 -7.39 8.30
N VAL A 119 3.36 -6.13 8.39
CA VAL A 119 1.95 -5.84 8.73
C VAL A 119 1.01 -6.40 7.67
N ALA A 120 1.30 -6.17 6.39
CA ALA A 120 0.48 -6.70 5.29
C ALA A 120 0.50 -8.23 5.25
N GLU A 121 1.65 -8.86 5.51
CA GLU A 121 1.80 -10.30 5.60
C GLU A 121 0.95 -10.88 6.74
N ALA A 122 1.05 -10.30 7.95
CA ALA A 122 0.26 -10.73 9.10
C ALA A 122 -1.25 -10.63 8.82
N ASP A 123 -1.71 -9.53 8.23
CA ASP A 123 -3.11 -9.33 7.90
C ASP A 123 -3.62 -10.33 6.83
N ALA A 124 -2.83 -10.59 5.81
CA ALA A 124 -3.19 -11.55 4.75
C ALA A 124 -3.20 -12.99 5.28
N LEU A 125 -2.21 -13.38 6.08
CA LEU A 125 -2.15 -14.70 6.71
C LEU A 125 -3.31 -14.90 7.69
N LEU A 126 -3.67 -13.86 8.45
CA LEU A 126 -4.82 -13.91 9.34
C LEU A 126 -6.14 -14.10 8.56
N ALA A 127 -6.30 -13.42 7.43
CA ALA A 127 -7.45 -13.59 6.54
C ALA A 127 -7.55 -15.02 5.95
N LEU A 128 -6.41 -15.71 5.79
CA LEU A 128 -6.33 -17.13 5.39
C LEU A 128 -6.49 -18.11 6.56
N GLY A 129 -6.68 -17.63 7.79
CA GLY A 129 -6.73 -18.47 8.98
C GLY A 129 -5.38 -19.07 9.42
N ARG A 130 -4.27 -18.62 8.81
CA ARG A 130 -2.90 -19.11 9.09
C ARG A 130 -2.31 -18.38 10.31
N ARG A 131 -2.93 -18.55 11.48
CA ARG A 131 -2.67 -17.73 12.68
C ARG A 131 -1.22 -17.80 13.18
N GLU A 132 -0.60 -18.99 13.18
CA GLU A 132 0.78 -19.16 13.65
C GLU A 132 1.77 -18.34 12.79
N TYR A 133 1.63 -18.40 11.47
CA TYR A 133 2.45 -17.60 10.55
C TYR A 133 2.14 -16.11 10.67
N ALA A 134 0.87 -15.75 10.86
CA ALA A 134 0.48 -14.36 11.09
C ALA A 134 1.12 -13.78 12.37
N ALA A 135 1.22 -14.57 13.45
CA ALA A 135 1.88 -14.15 14.69
C ALA A 135 3.38 -13.89 14.48
N VAL A 136 4.08 -14.74 13.70
CA VAL A 136 5.50 -14.52 13.36
C VAL A 136 5.69 -13.24 12.55
N ALA A 137 4.83 -12.99 11.56
CA ALA A 137 4.89 -11.75 10.77
C ALA A 137 4.56 -10.51 11.64
N ALA A 138 3.59 -10.61 12.55
CA ALA A 138 3.24 -9.55 13.49
C ALA A 138 4.42 -9.20 14.42
N GLU A 139 5.12 -10.20 14.97
CA GLU A 139 6.30 -10.00 15.79
C GLU A 139 7.40 -9.25 15.01
N ARG A 140 7.68 -9.67 13.77
CA ARG A 140 8.65 -8.98 12.91
C ARG A 140 8.25 -7.52 12.66
N ALA A 141 6.97 -7.24 12.39
CA ALA A 141 6.48 -5.87 12.21
C ALA A 141 6.71 -5.02 13.47
N VAL A 142 6.47 -5.57 14.65
CA VAL A 142 6.68 -4.90 15.95
C VAL A 142 8.17 -4.62 16.20
N VAL A 143 9.04 -5.60 15.94
CA VAL A 143 10.50 -5.46 16.12
C VAL A 143 11.06 -4.37 15.21
N LEU A 144 10.60 -4.30 13.96
CA LEU A 144 11.07 -3.35 12.95
C LEU A 144 10.33 -2.00 12.96
N ALA A 145 9.43 -1.79 13.93
CA ALA A 145 8.67 -0.54 14.02
C ALA A 145 9.60 0.68 14.17
N PRO A 146 9.34 1.80 13.47
CA PRO A 146 10.26 2.92 13.36
C PRO A 146 10.36 3.77 14.64
N SER A 147 9.44 3.58 15.58
CA SER A 147 9.42 4.30 16.86
C SER A 147 8.77 3.45 17.95
N ASP A 148 9.03 3.82 19.22
CA ASP A 148 8.39 3.15 20.37
C ASP A 148 6.85 3.34 20.37
N GLU A 149 6.38 4.50 19.93
CA GLU A 149 4.94 4.76 19.76
C GLU A 149 4.31 3.81 18.74
N LYS A 150 4.92 3.66 17.55
CA LYS A 150 4.45 2.74 16.52
C LYS A 150 4.55 1.28 16.99
N ARG A 151 5.59 0.93 17.73
CA ARG A 151 5.74 -0.40 18.34
C ARG A 151 4.59 -0.71 19.30
N ALA A 152 4.27 0.23 20.17
CA ALA A 152 3.15 0.08 21.11
C ALA A 152 1.80 -0.04 20.37
N GLU A 153 1.57 0.78 19.35
CA GLU A 153 0.36 0.72 18.50
C GLU A 153 0.22 -0.67 17.83
N LEU A 154 1.29 -1.16 17.20
CA LEU A 154 1.27 -2.47 16.53
C LEU A 154 1.08 -3.61 17.52
N THR A 155 1.72 -3.56 18.69
CA THR A 155 1.54 -4.56 19.75
C THR A 155 0.09 -4.61 20.21
N ALA A 156 -0.53 -3.46 20.49
CA ALA A 156 -1.93 -3.39 20.89
C ALA A 156 -2.87 -3.91 19.77
N ARG A 157 -2.60 -3.53 18.51
CA ARG A 157 -3.37 -3.98 17.35
C ARG A 157 -3.32 -5.50 17.18
N PHE A 158 -2.14 -6.09 17.23
CA PHE A 158 -1.96 -7.53 17.04
C PHE A 158 -2.47 -8.35 18.24
N ALA A 159 -2.35 -7.82 19.48
CA ALA A 159 -2.99 -8.41 20.65
C ALA A 159 -4.51 -8.45 20.50
N ALA A 160 -5.13 -7.37 20.03
CA ALA A 160 -6.59 -7.33 19.77
C ALA A 160 -7.00 -8.34 18.67
N ALA A 161 -6.11 -8.68 17.73
CA ALA A 161 -6.32 -9.73 16.73
C ALA A 161 -5.98 -11.15 17.25
N GLY A 162 -5.47 -11.27 18.48
CA GLY A 162 -5.08 -12.53 19.12
C GLY A 162 -3.82 -13.13 18.48
N LEU A 163 -2.87 -12.32 18.08
CA LEU A 163 -1.59 -12.73 17.47
C LEU A 163 -0.38 -12.59 18.40
N THR A 164 -0.59 -12.30 19.68
CA THR A 164 0.44 -12.23 20.75
C THR A 164 0.09 -13.17 21.87
#